data_b9341abd89e3fda36083f0187a988cfb
#
_entry.id   b9341abd89e3fda36083f0187a988cfb
#
_cell.length_a   1.000
_cell.length_b   1.000
_cell.length_c   1.000
_cell.angle_alpha   90.00
_cell.angle_beta   90.00
_cell.angle_gamma   90.00
#
_symmetry.space_group_name_H-M   'P 1'
#
loop_
_entity.id
_entity.type
_entity.pdbx_description
1 polymer ?
#
loop_
_entity_poly.entity_id
_entity_poly.type
_entity_poly.pdbx_seq_one_letter_code
_entity_poly.pdbx_strand_id
1 'polypeptide(L)'
;MPVSQTRLTKLPTRRPVPRQTEISTRHRYIAMVAMALGGFGIGTTEFVAMGLLNLIAEDFAISEDQAGHVISAYALGVVIGAPLITTLTGSIPRRRLALILTAAFIIGNGLSVFAHSYWLLMLSRFIAGFPHGAYFSVTALIAASMAPNGKRGKAVALTGMGLSIATVIGVPVAQWLGSTFGWNAAFAMVAVIGMVTFVALW
;
A
#
# COMPACT_ATOMS: atom_id res chain seq x y z
N MET A 1 58.60 38.74 -31.17
CA MET A 1 57.50 37.78 -31.42
C MET A 1 56.45 38.00 -30.36
N PRO A 2 55.19 38.43 -30.67
CA PRO A 2 54.16 38.65 -29.66
C PRO A 2 53.45 37.34 -29.38
N VAL A 3 53.33 37.01 -28.10
CA VAL A 3 52.60 35.85 -27.58
C VAL A 3 51.11 36.09 -27.77
N SER A 4 50.49 35.19 -28.54
CA SER A 4 49.03 35.18 -28.83
C SER A 4 48.27 34.94 -27.52
N GLN A 5 47.40 35.89 -27.13
CA GLN A 5 46.45 35.72 -26.04
C GLN A 5 45.34 34.80 -26.47
N THR A 6 45.34 33.56 -26.00
CA THR A 6 44.28 32.58 -26.18
C THR A 6 42.97 33.08 -25.54
N ARG A 7 41.96 33.34 -26.34
CA ARG A 7 40.61 33.72 -25.88
C ARG A 7 40.07 32.63 -24.94
N LEU A 8 39.93 32.95 -23.66
CA LEU A 8 39.15 32.18 -22.73
C LEU A 8 37.67 32.22 -23.20
N THR A 9 37.21 31.18 -23.84
CA THR A 9 35.80 30.97 -24.16
C THR A 9 35.00 30.96 -22.88
N LYS A 10 34.12 31.95 -22.67
CA LYS A 10 33.15 32.00 -21.55
C LYS A 10 32.29 30.74 -21.59
N LEU A 11 32.43 29.87 -20.59
CA LEU A 11 31.58 28.75 -20.37
C LEU A 11 30.11 29.25 -20.27
N PRO A 12 29.16 28.56 -20.93
CA PRO A 12 27.73 28.96 -20.87
C PRO A 12 27.30 28.96 -19.39
N THR A 13 26.79 30.10 -18.94
CA THR A 13 26.16 30.23 -17.60
C THR A 13 25.07 29.19 -17.45
N ARG A 14 25.23 28.26 -16.51
CA ARG A 14 24.18 27.28 -16.16
C ARG A 14 22.89 28.05 -15.88
N ARG A 15 21.84 27.77 -16.65
CA ARG A 15 20.48 28.28 -16.36
C ARG A 15 20.13 27.91 -14.92
N PRO A 16 19.55 28.84 -14.13
CA PRO A 16 19.11 28.54 -12.79
C PRO A 16 18.12 27.36 -12.84
N VAL A 17 18.43 26.28 -12.14
CA VAL A 17 17.49 25.18 -11.95
C VAL A 17 16.28 25.76 -11.23
N PRO A 18 15.04 25.59 -11.75
CA PRO A 18 13.85 26.09 -11.06
C PRO A 18 13.86 25.61 -9.63
N ARG A 19 13.70 26.51 -8.66
CA ARG A 19 13.54 26.14 -7.24
C ARG A 19 12.36 25.19 -7.17
N GLN A 20 12.60 23.93 -6.89
CA GLN A 20 11.54 23.01 -6.50
C GLN A 20 10.88 23.65 -5.27
N THR A 21 9.57 23.87 -5.33
CA THR A 21 8.77 24.35 -4.18
C THR A 21 9.06 23.41 -3.03
N GLU A 22 9.74 23.93 -1.99
CA GLU A 22 10.14 23.10 -0.84
C GLU A 22 8.88 22.63 -0.13
N ILE A 23 8.59 21.33 -0.25
CA ILE A 23 7.48 20.70 0.50
C ILE A 23 7.78 20.88 1.99
N SER A 24 6.86 21.51 2.72
CA SER A 24 7.00 21.69 4.16
C SER A 24 7.30 20.35 4.85
N THR A 25 8.20 20.39 5.82
CA THR A 25 8.56 19.21 6.61
C THR A 25 7.33 18.53 7.23
N ARG A 26 6.36 19.32 7.70
CA ARG A 26 5.10 18.82 8.26
C ARG A 26 4.28 18.04 7.23
N HIS A 27 4.07 18.58 6.03
CA HIS A 27 3.33 17.90 4.96
C HIS A 27 4.01 16.60 4.54
N ARG A 28 5.34 16.57 4.50
CA ARG A 28 6.12 15.38 4.20
C ARG A 28 5.88 14.26 5.21
N TYR A 29 5.93 14.57 6.51
CA TYR A 29 5.67 13.57 7.56
C TYR A 29 4.23 13.08 7.54
N ILE A 30 3.25 13.95 7.37
CA ILE A 30 1.84 13.56 7.26
C ILE A 30 1.63 12.59 6.09
N ALA A 31 2.18 12.90 4.92
CA ALA A 31 2.10 12.01 3.75
C ALA A 31 2.76 10.65 4.00
N MET A 32 3.93 10.62 4.66
CA MET A 32 4.61 9.36 5.00
C MET A 32 3.81 8.52 5.99
N VAL A 33 3.21 9.15 7.01
CA VAL A 33 2.33 8.47 7.99
C VAL A 33 1.08 7.92 7.30
N ALA A 34 0.46 8.70 6.40
CA ALA A 34 -0.69 8.25 5.62
C ALA A 34 -0.35 7.02 4.75
N MET A 35 0.81 7.04 4.09
CA MET A 35 1.28 5.88 3.31
C MET A 35 1.61 4.67 4.20
N ALA A 36 2.21 4.89 5.37
CA ALA A 36 2.48 3.82 6.34
C ALA A 36 1.18 3.21 6.89
N LEU A 37 0.14 4.02 7.10
CA LEU A 37 -1.18 3.54 7.53
C LEU A 37 -1.82 2.62 6.48
N GLY A 38 -1.69 2.93 5.19
CA GLY A 38 -2.12 2.01 4.14
C GLY A 38 -1.32 0.71 4.12
N GLY A 39 0.00 0.78 4.32
CA GLY A 39 0.85 -0.40 4.51
C GLY A 39 0.45 -1.23 5.74
N PHE A 40 0.03 -0.58 6.81
CA PHE A 40 -0.52 -1.23 8.01
C PHE A 40 -1.84 -1.97 7.69
N GLY A 41 -2.76 -1.36 6.95
CA GLY A 41 -3.99 -2.02 6.51
C GLY A 41 -3.72 -3.23 5.63
N ILE A 42 -2.81 -3.08 4.66
CA ILE A 42 -2.39 -4.17 3.74
C ILE A 42 -1.76 -5.33 4.52
N GLY A 43 -0.83 -5.06 5.43
CA GLY A 43 -0.22 -6.11 6.25
C GLY A 43 -1.22 -6.80 7.17
N THR A 44 -2.16 -6.05 7.74
CA THR A 44 -3.21 -6.62 8.58
C THR A 44 -4.10 -7.58 7.78
N THR A 45 -4.59 -7.19 6.60
CA THR A 45 -5.47 -8.05 5.78
C THR A 45 -4.75 -9.28 5.23
N GLU A 46 -3.45 -9.18 4.97
CA GLU A 46 -2.63 -10.28 4.47
C GLU A 46 -2.57 -11.43 5.49
N PHE A 47 -2.28 -11.11 6.74
CA PHE A 47 -1.98 -12.13 7.75
C PHE A 47 -3.17 -12.48 8.64
N VAL A 48 -4.19 -11.63 8.77
CA VAL A 48 -5.32 -11.88 9.67
C VAL A 48 -6.11 -13.12 9.28
N ALA A 49 -6.24 -13.41 7.98
CA ALA A 49 -6.99 -14.57 7.50
C ALA A 49 -6.46 -15.90 8.05
N MET A 50 -5.14 -16.00 8.29
CA MET A 50 -4.52 -17.21 8.86
C MET A 50 -5.05 -17.57 10.24
N GLY A 51 -5.38 -16.57 11.06
CA GLY A 51 -5.92 -16.80 12.39
C GLY A 51 -7.44 -16.91 12.46
N LEU A 52 -8.13 -16.84 11.31
CA LEU A 52 -9.59 -16.87 11.22
C LEU A 52 -10.11 -18.06 10.39
N LEU A 53 -9.22 -18.97 9.96
CA LEU A 53 -9.58 -20.07 9.05
C LEU A 53 -10.67 -20.98 9.62
N ASN A 54 -10.60 -21.32 10.92
CA ASN A 54 -11.61 -22.13 11.60
C ASN A 54 -12.99 -21.45 11.59
N LEU A 55 -13.05 -20.14 11.86
CA LEU A 55 -14.31 -19.38 11.84
C LEU A 55 -14.91 -19.29 10.43
N ILE A 56 -14.05 -19.13 9.42
CA ILE A 56 -14.47 -19.12 8.00
C ILE A 56 -14.96 -20.51 7.59
N ALA A 57 -14.27 -21.58 8.01
CA ALA A 57 -14.64 -22.96 7.72
C ALA A 57 -16.00 -23.31 8.33
N GLU A 58 -16.22 -22.93 9.59
CA GLU A 58 -17.50 -23.13 10.28
C GLU A 58 -18.65 -22.38 9.60
N ASP A 59 -18.46 -21.10 9.26
CA ASP A 59 -19.51 -20.25 8.70
C ASP A 59 -19.97 -20.72 7.31
N PHE A 60 -19.04 -21.23 6.49
CA PHE A 60 -19.34 -21.74 5.14
C PHE A 60 -19.54 -23.27 5.09
N ALA A 61 -19.48 -23.97 6.24
CA ALA A 61 -19.58 -25.43 6.35
C ALA A 61 -18.60 -26.18 5.42
N ILE A 62 -17.34 -25.74 5.39
CA ILE A 62 -16.24 -26.30 4.59
C ILE A 62 -15.10 -26.76 5.50
N SER A 63 -14.10 -27.47 4.95
CA SER A 63 -12.91 -27.85 5.71
C SER A 63 -11.97 -26.64 5.90
N GLU A 64 -11.10 -26.68 6.92
CA GLU A 64 -10.08 -25.64 7.13
C GLU A 64 -9.09 -25.57 5.95
N ASP A 65 -8.78 -26.69 5.30
CA ASP A 65 -7.95 -26.73 4.10
C ASP A 65 -8.61 -25.93 2.96
N GLN A 66 -9.92 -26.08 2.78
CA GLN A 66 -10.67 -25.30 1.81
C GLN A 66 -10.71 -23.81 2.20
N ALA A 67 -10.90 -23.50 3.49
CA ALA A 67 -10.82 -22.12 3.98
C ALA A 67 -9.43 -21.50 3.71
N GLY A 68 -8.36 -22.29 3.76
CA GLY A 68 -7.00 -21.89 3.42
C GLY A 68 -6.83 -21.31 2.00
N HIS A 69 -7.68 -21.69 1.05
CA HIS A 69 -7.67 -21.11 -0.30
C HIS A 69 -7.97 -19.60 -0.32
N VAL A 70 -8.60 -19.07 0.71
CA VAL A 70 -8.84 -17.62 0.90
C VAL A 70 -7.51 -16.86 0.96
N ILE A 71 -6.48 -17.46 1.57
CA ILE A 71 -5.12 -16.91 1.62
C ILE A 71 -4.47 -17.01 0.22
N SER A 72 -4.64 -18.15 -0.44
CA SER A 72 -4.09 -18.38 -1.78
C SER A 72 -4.72 -17.43 -2.81
N ALA A 73 -6.01 -17.15 -2.72
CA ALA A 73 -6.69 -16.18 -3.58
C ALA A 73 -6.11 -14.78 -3.44
N TYR A 74 -5.84 -14.35 -2.20
CA TYR A 74 -5.17 -13.08 -1.94
C TYR A 74 -3.76 -13.04 -2.54
N ALA A 75 -2.96 -14.08 -2.27
CA ALA A 75 -1.60 -14.20 -2.78
C ALA A 75 -1.57 -14.20 -4.33
N LEU A 76 -2.52 -14.85 -4.98
CA LEU A 76 -2.68 -14.84 -6.43
C LEU A 76 -2.98 -13.42 -6.94
N GLY A 77 -3.84 -12.70 -6.24
CA GLY A 77 -4.10 -11.28 -6.51
C GLY A 77 -2.82 -10.44 -6.45
N VAL A 78 -1.98 -10.64 -5.44
CA VAL A 78 -0.68 -9.95 -5.29
C VAL A 78 0.26 -10.27 -6.46
N VAL A 79 0.42 -11.56 -6.78
CA VAL A 79 1.34 -12.02 -7.82
C VAL A 79 0.96 -11.50 -9.21
N ILE A 80 -0.32 -11.46 -9.53
CA ILE A 80 -0.83 -10.95 -10.81
C ILE A 80 -0.90 -9.42 -10.80
N GLY A 81 -1.39 -8.84 -9.72
CA GLY A 81 -1.64 -7.40 -9.61
C GLY A 81 -0.37 -6.57 -9.67
N ALA A 82 0.69 -6.97 -8.99
CA ALA A 82 1.91 -6.17 -8.90
C ALA A 82 2.56 -5.90 -10.28
N PRO A 83 2.86 -6.90 -11.12
CA PRO A 83 3.44 -6.67 -12.44
C PRO A 83 2.45 -5.99 -13.39
N LEU A 84 1.18 -6.39 -13.38
CA LEU A 84 0.17 -5.85 -14.28
C LEU A 84 -0.06 -4.36 -14.04
N ILE A 85 -0.24 -3.95 -12.78
CA ILE A 85 -0.43 -2.54 -12.42
C ILE A 85 0.84 -1.75 -12.75
N THR A 86 2.02 -2.25 -12.41
CA THR A 86 3.28 -1.54 -12.64
C THR A 86 3.52 -1.29 -14.13
N THR A 87 3.19 -2.25 -15.00
CA THR A 87 3.37 -2.11 -16.45
C THR A 87 2.32 -1.20 -17.10
N LEU A 88 1.06 -1.28 -16.66
CA LEU A 88 -0.05 -0.56 -17.30
C LEU A 88 -0.22 0.89 -16.80
N THR A 89 0.31 1.23 -15.62
CA THR A 89 0.03 2.53 -14.98
C THR A 89 1.18 3.52 -15.00
N GLY A 90 2.23 3.25 -15.80
CA GLY A 90 3.43 4.10 -15.87
C GLY A 90 3.17 5.57 -16.22
N SER A 91 2.07 5.88 -16.93
CA SER A 91 1.65 7.23 -17.29
C SER A 91 0.79 7.93 -16.22
N ILE A 92 0.31 7.21 -15.20
CA ILE A 92 -0.57 7.75 -14.17
C ILE A 92 0.27 8.49 -13.10
N PRO A 93 -0.08 9.74 -12.73
CA PRO A 93 0.57 10.44 -11.63
C PRO A 93 0.53 9.60 -10.34
N ARG A 94 1.69 9.44 -9.69
CA ARG A 94 1.86 8.55 -8.52
C ARG A 94 0.83 8.75 -7.42
N ARG A 95 0.46 10.01 -7.10
CA ARG A 95 -0.58 10.32 -6.12
C ARG A 95 -1.94 9.76 -6.53
N ARG A 96 -2.34 9.93 -7.79
CA ARG A 96 -3.60 9.37 -8.30
C ARG A 96 -3.58 7.85 -8.27
N LEU A 97 -2.46 7.25 -8.64
CA LEU A 97 -2.29 5.80 -8.58
C LEU A 97 -2.40 5.29 -7.14
N ALA A 98 -1.75 5.93 -6.16
CA ALA A 98 -1.88 5.55 -4.74
C ALA A 98 -3.34 5.60 -4.27
N LEU A 99 -4.11 6.63 -4.66
CA LEU A 99 -5.55 6.72 -4.34
C LEU A 99 -6.37 5.61 -5.01
N ILE A 100 -6.12 5.32 -6.29
CA ILE A 100 -6.80 4.22 -7.02
C ILE A 100 -6.53 2.88 -6.33
N LEU A 101 -5.27 2.62 -5.97
CA LEU A 101 -4.87 1.39 -5.29
C LEU A 101 -5.52 1.27 -3.91
N THR A 102 -5.59 2.37 -3.16
CA THR A 102 -6.28 2.41 -1.86
C THR A 102 -7.78 2.19 -2.03
N ALA A 103 -8.41 2.78 -3.06
CA ALA A 103 -9.82 2.54 -3.35
C ALA A 103 -10.10 1.07 -3.70
N ALA A 104 -9.26 0.46 -4.55
CA ALA A 104 -9.37 -0.97 -4.88
C ALA A 104 -9.21 -1.86 -3.62
N PHE A 105 -8.30 -1.50 -2.73
CA PHE A 105 -8.11 -2.15 -1.44
C PHE A 105 -9.35 -2.05 -0.54
N ILE A 106 -9.97 -0.87 -0.44
CA ILE A 106 -11.21 -0.66 0.31
C ILE A 106 -12.34 -1.53 -0.27
N ILE A 107 -12.49 -1.53 -1.59
CA ILE A 107 -13.52 -2.33 -2.28
C ILE A 107 -13.32 -3.82 -2.01
N GLY A 108 -12.10 -4.34 -2.17
CA GLY A 108 -11.82 -5.76 -1.95
C GLY A 108 -12.11 -6.20 -0.51
N ASN A 109 -11.64 -5.44 0.49
CA ASN A 109 -11.94 -5.76 1.89
C ASN A 109 -13.41 -5.52 2.26
N GLY A 110 -14.04 -4.47 1.72
CA GLY A 110 -15.48 -4.23 1.90
C GLY A 110 -16.34 -5.36 1.33
N LEU A 111 -16.00 -5.87 0.15
CA LEU A 111 -16.67 -7.05 -0.42
C LEU A 111 -16.50 -8.29 0.47
N SER A 112 -15.33 -8.45 1.13
CA SER A 112 -15.13 -9.55 2.09
C SER A 112 -16.11 -9.45 3.27
N VAL A 113 -16.43 -8.25 3.75
CA VAL A 113 -17.39 -8.03 4.86
C VAL A 113 -18.78 -8.56 4.51
N PHE A 114 -19.21 -8.40 3.26
CA PHE A 114 -20.53 -8.77 2.77
C PHE A 114 -20.53 -10.11 2.01
N ALA A 115 -19.50 -10.92 2.15
CA ALA A 115 -19.42 -12.19 1.45
C ALA A 115 -20.43 -13.20 2.05
N HIS A 116 -21.49 -13.52 1.31
CA HIS A 116 -22.51 -14.50 1.69
C HIS A 116 -22.20 -15.90 1.16
N SER A 117 -21.13 -16.08 0.41
CA SER A 117 -20.69 -17.36 -0.09
C SER A 117 -19.19 -17.45 -0.13
N TYR A 118 -18.68 -18.66 0.01
CA TYR A 118 -17.24 -18.92 -0.07
C TYR A 118 -16.61 -18.38 -1.36
N TRP A 119 -17.27 -18.53 -2.51
CA TRP A 119 -16.75 -18.04 -3.80
C TRP A 119 -16.67 -16.51 -3.86
N LEU A 120 -17.65 -15.83 -3.25
CA LEU A 120 -17.61 -14.37 -3.16
C LEU A 120 -16.47 -13.91 -2.25
N LEU A 121 -16.23 -14.61 -1.15
CA LEU A 121 -15.09 -14.36 -0.28
C LEU A 121 -13.77 -14.57 -1.05
N MET A 122 -13.62 -15.66 -1.79
CA MET A 122 -12.45 -15.93 -2.65
C MET A 122 -12.19 -14.79 -3.63
N LEU A 123 -13.23 -14.36 -4.36
CA LEU A 123 -13.12 -13.25 -5.32
C LEU A 123 -12.74 -11.94 -4.63
N SER A 124 -13.36 -11.64 -3.50
CA SER A 124 -13.06 -10.43 -2.73
C SER A 124 -11.60 -10.40 -2.23
N ARG A 125 -11.07 -11.55 -1.81
CA ARG A 125 -9.68 -11.70 -1.40
C ARG A 125 -8.72 -11.50 -2.56
N PHE A 126 -9.02 -12.05 -3.73
CA PHE A 126 -8.25 -11.81 -4.94
C PHE A 126 -8.21 -10.31 -5.27
N ILE A 127 -9.36 -9.63 -5.25
CA ILE A 127 -9.43 -8.18 -5.50
C ILE A 127 -8.65 -7.39 -4.46
N ALA A 128 -8.76 -7.75 -3.16
CA ALA A 128 -8.02 -7.09 -2.08
C ALA A 128 -6.50 -7.25 -2.20
N GLY A 129 -6.02 -8.39 -2.71
CA GLY A 129 -4.60 -8.66 -2.95
C GLY A 129 -4.02 -7.88 -4.13
N PHE A 130 -4.86 -7.58 -5.13
CA PHE A 130 -4.43 -7.00 -6.39
C PHE A 130 -3.61 -5.69 -6.27
N PRO A 131 -3.98 -4.70 -5.43
CA PRO A 131 -3.22 -3.46 -5.25
C PRO A 131 -1.95 -3.59 -4.40
N HIS A 132 -1.76 -4.68 -3.66
CA HIS A 132 -0.74 -4.82 -2.60
C HIS A 132 0.68 -4.43 -3.06
N GLY A 133 1.26 -5.18 -3.99
CA GLY A 133 2.66 -4.97 -4.41
C GLY A 133 2.88 -3.62 -5.11
N ALA A 134 1.91 -3.18 -5.91
CA ALA A 134 1.94 -1.88 -6.56
C ALA A 134 1.84 -0.73 -5.56
N TYR A 135 1.05 -0.86 -4.48
CA TYR A 135 0.94 0.14 -3.43
C TYR A 135 2.29 0.40 -2.76
N PHE A 136 3.01 -0.63 -2.33
CA PHE A 136 4.33 -0.47 -1.72
C PHE A 136 5.34 0.16 -2.68
N SER A 137 5.35 -0.25 -3.95
CA SER A 137 6.23 0.32 -4.97
C SER A 137 5.96 1.81 -5.18
N VAL A 138 4.68 2.19 -5.34
CA VAL A 138 4.27 3.58 -5.58
C VAL A 138 4.56 4.47 -4.37
N THR A 139 4.22 4.02 -3.16
CA THR A 139 4.45 4.78 -1.92
C THR A 139 5.94 4.94 -1.62
N ALA A 140 6.76 3.93 -1.88
CA ALA A 140 8.23 4.03 -1.78
C ALA A 140 8.79 5.10 -2.74
N LEU A 141 8.30 5.15 -3.99
CA LEU A 141 8.71 6.16 -4.96
C LEU A 141 8.25 7.58 -4.56
N ILE A 142 7.04 7.72 -4.01
CA ILE A 142 6.54 9.00 -3.49
C ILE A 142 7.42 9.44 -2.31
N ALA A 143 7.66 8.57 -1.33
CA ALA A 143 8.47 8.86 -0.15
C ALA A 143 9.91 9.27 -0.54
N ALA A 144 10.54 8.52 -1.46
CA ALA A 144 11.87 8.83 -1.95
C ALA A 144 11.96 10.19 -2.68
N SER A 145 10.89 10.56 -3.43
CA SER A 145 10.84 11.85 -4.15
C SER A 145 10.67 13.05 -3.22
N MET A 146 10.04 12.86 -2.06
CA MET A 146 9.85 13.90 -1.05
C MET A 146 11.01 14.00 -0.05
N ALA A 147 11.91 13.04 -0.04
CA ALA A 147 12.99 12.96 0.93
C ALA A 147 14.08 14.03 0.67
N PRO A 148 14.67 14.63 1.72
CA PRO A 148 15.88 15.44 1.58
C PRO A 148 17.05 14.63 1.01
N ASN A 149 18.05 15.33 0.44
CA ASN A 149 19.25 14.70 -0.07
C ASN A 149 19.90 13.79 0.97
N GLY A 150 20.25 12.56 0.56
CA GLY A 150 20.85 11.55 1.44
C GLY A 150 19.89 10.82 2.39
N LYS A 151 18.59 11.18 2.46
CA LYS A 151 17.62 10.58 3.40
C LYS A 151 16.55 9.72 2.71
N ARG A 152 16.70 9.37 1.42
CA ARG A 152 15.73 8.59 0.66
C ARG A 152 15.44 7.23 1.28
N GLY A 153 16.46 6.48 1.70
CA GLY A 153 16.30 5.19 2.34
C GLY A 153 15.50 5.28 3.64
N LYS A 154 15.74 6.32 4.47
CA LYS A 154 14.97 6.55 5.70
C LYS A 154 13.48 6.82 5.39
N ALA A 155 13.19 7.61 4.35
CA ALA A 155 11.82 7.91 3.97
C ALA A 155 11.06 6.66 3.49
N VAL A 156 11.71 5.82 2.66
CA VAL A 156 11.13 4.54 2.21
C VAL A 156 10.91 3.59 3.40
N ALA A 157 11.89 3.48 4.30
CA ALA A 157 11.76 2.64 5.49
C ALA A 157 10.58 3.08 6.38
N LEU A 158 10.35 4.39 6.53
CA LEU A 158 9.23 4.92 7.32
C LEU A 158 7.87 4.50 6.75
N THR A 159 7.71 4.52 5.42
CA THR A 159 6.46 4.05 4.78
C THR A 159 6.31 2.53 4.87
N GLY A 160 7.40 1.78 4.83
CA GLY A 160 7.40 0.33 4.98
C GLY A 160 7.13 -0.16 6.42
N MET A 161 7.36 0.68 7.44
CA MET A 161 7.11 0.32 8.84
C MET A 161 5.66 -0.06 9.11
N GLY A 162 4.71 0.42 8.30
CA GLY A 162 3.31 0.06 8.42
C GLY A 162 3.09 -1.45 8.40
N LEU A 163 3.76 -2.17 7.51
CA LEU A 163 3.69 -3.63 7.42
C LEU A 163 4.20 -4.32 8.71
N SER A 164 5.34 -3.87 9.25
CA SER A 164 5.88 -4.44 10.50
C SER A 164 4.97 -4.16 11.71
N ILE A 165 4.40 -2.96 11.79
CA ILE A 165 3.46 -2.61 12.86
C ILE A 165 2.16 -3.43 12.71
N ALA A 166 1.73 -3.73 11.49
CA ALA A 166 0.57 -4.57 11.23
C ALA A 166 0.72 -5.96 11.84
N THR A 167 1.87 -6.60 11.67
CA THR A 167 2.11 -7.95 12.24
C THR A 167 2.10 -7.97 13.76
N VAL A 168 2.56 -6.90 14.41
CA VAL A 168 2.68 -6.82 15.89
C VAL A 168 1.37 -6.37 16.55
N ILE A 169 0.64 -5.45 15.90
CA ILE A 169 -0.55 -4.81 16.48
C ILE A 169 -1.80 -5.10 15.65
N GLY A 170 -1.74 -4.88 14.34
CA GLY A 170 -2.89 -4.95 13.45
C GLY A 170 -3.51 -6.35 13.42
N VAL A 171 -2.69 -7.37 13.21
CA VAL A 171 -3.14 -8.76 13.14
C VAL A 171 -3.76 -9.23 14.45
N PRO A 172 -3.13 -9.10 15.64
CA PRO A 172 -3.75 -9.48 16.89
C PRO A 172 -5.08 -8.76 17.17
N VAL A 173 -5.16 -7.46 16.90
CA VAL A 173 -6.41 -6.69 17.10
C VAL A 173 -7.50 -7.17 16.13
N ALA A 174 -7.17 -7.40 14.86
CA ALA A 174 -8.12 -7.89 13.88
C ALA A 174 -8.59 -9.32 14.19
N GLN A 175 -7.69 -10.19 14.66
CA GLN A 175 -8.05 -11.55 15.11
C GLN A 175 -8.97 -11.52 16.32
N TRP A 176 -8.69 -10.65 17.30
CA TRP A 176 -9.57 -10.45 18.43
C TRP A 176 -10.97 -9.98 18.01
N LEU A 177 -11.05 -9.00 17.10
CA LEU A 177 -12.34 -8.57 16.55
C LEU A 177 -13.05 -9.70 15.81
N GLY A 178 -12.32 -10.45 14.98
CA GLY A 178 -12.87 -11.56 14.22
C GLY A 178 -13.37 -12.70 15.11
N SER A 179 -12.67 -13.03 16.18
CA SER A 179 -13.09 -14.06 17.13
C SER A 179 -14.26 -13.63 18.02
N THR A 180 -14.45 -12.33 18.25
CA THR A 180 -15.50 -11.80 19.12
C THR A 180 -16.79 -11.49 18.36
N PHE A 181 -16.69 -10.94 17.16
CA PHE A 181 -17.83 -10.40 16.38
C PHE A 181 -18.04 -11.10 15.03
N GLY A 182 -17.28 -12.16 14.75
CA GLY A 182 -17.28 -12.85 13.46
C GLY A 182 -16.13 -12.40 12.56
N TRP A 183 -15.64 -13.32 11.72
CA TRP A 183 -14.47 -13.12 10.86
C TRP A 183 -14.57 -11.89 9.95
N ASN A 184 -15.77 -11.52 9.51
CA ASN A 184 -16.05 -10.34 8.69
C ASN A 184 -15.74 -9.02 9.42
N ALA A 185 -15.83 -8.96 10.76
CA ALA A 185 -15.47 -7.77 11.53
C ALA A 185 -13.98 -7.40 11.39
N ALA A 186 -13.11 -8.38 11.23
CA ALA A 186 -11.69 -8.15 10.96
C ALA A 186 -11.48 -7.44 9.61
N PHE A 187 -12.17 -7.87 8.56
CA PHE A 187 -12.11 -7.22 7.25
C PHE A 187 -12.79 -5.85 7.24
N ALA A 188 -13.83 -5.65 8.06
CA ALA A 188 -14.45 -4.34 8.26
C ALA A 188 -13.47 -3.34 8.87
N MET A 189 -12.72 -3.73 9.89
CA MET A 189 -11.66 -2.90 10.47
C MET A 189 -10.64 -2.50 9.40
N VAL A 190 -10.19 -3.45 8.59
CA VAL A 190 -9.23 -3.18 7.50
C VAL A 190 -9.81 -2.22 6.46
N ALA A 191 -11.07 -2.37 6.07
CA ALA A 191 -11.73 -1.45 5.14
C ALA A 191 -11.81 -0.03 5.72
N VAL A 192 -12.09 0.11 7.02
CA VAL A 192 -12.08 1.41 7.72
C VAL A 192 -10.67 2.03 7.71
N ILE A 193 -9.63 1.25 7.98
CA ILE A 193 -8.23 1.72 7.88
C ILE A 193 -7.93 2.20 6.45
N GLY A 194 -8.39 1.47 5.45
CA GLY A 194 -8.29 1.88 4.05
C GLY A 194 -8.98 3.22 3.77
N MET A 195 -10.19 3.44 4.28
CA MET A 195 -10.93 4.70 4.14
C MET A 195 -10.19 5.87 4.80
N VAL A 196 -9.67 5.68 6.02
CA VAL A 196 -8.86 6.71 6.70
C VAL A 196 -7.60 7.02 5.89
N THR A 197 -6.93 5.99 5.37
CA THR A 197 -5.76 6.14 4.49
C THR A 197 -6.11 6.93 3.24
N PHE A 198 -7.24 6.61 2.59
CA PHE A 198 -7.68 7.30 1.37
C PHE A 198 -7.89 8.80 1.62
N VAL A 199 -8.60 9.14 2.69
CA VAL A 199 -8.82 10.55 3.10
C VAL A 199 -7.49 11.24 3.42
N ALA A 200 -6.57 10.57 4.11
CA ALA A 200 -5.28 11.13 4.47
C ALA A 200 -4.33 11.34 3.27
N LEU A 201 -4.51 10.57 2.18
CA LEU A 201 -3.76 10.72 0.92
C LEU A 201 -4.39 11.75 -0.03
N TRP A 202 -5.70 12.02 0.14
CA TRP A 202 -6.43 13.01 -0.65
C TRP A 202 -5.96 14.43 -0.34
#